data_10e08e1904c3aa2013c512c765526675
#
_entry.id   10e08e1904c3aa2013c512c765526675
#
_cell.length_a   1.000
_cell.length_b   1.000
_cell.length_c   1.000
_cell.angle_alpha   90.00
_cell.angle_beta   90.00
_cell.angle_gamma   90.00
#
_symmetry.space_group_name_H-M   'P 1'
#
loop_
_entity.id
_entity.type
_entity.pdbx_description
1 polymer ?
#
loop_
_entity_poly.entity_id
_entity_poly.type
_entity_poly.pdbx_seq_one_letter_code
_entity_poly.pdbx_strand_id
1 'polypeptide(L)'
;MIGLTLLPVAMATAQSTPFVLLDSAEDMSSIVRKAASLKPSPRQLRWQQLELTAFFHYGINTYTGREWGDGKEDPRLFNPTDLDADQWIRTVKAAGIKQVIITAKHHDGFCLWPSEVTDHSVESSHWKGGKGDVVREVAEACRKHDIGFGVYLSPWDRNAPMYGTDAYNDFFVAQLTELLTRYGKVDEVWFDGANGEGPNGKRQVYDFPRWYRLIRQLQPEAVIAIMGPDVRWVGTETGYGRETEWSVVPANNIDPSAVAAGSQQGLEIKPIGDMTGSDLGSRDKLKKARALVWYPAETDVSIRPGWFYHEKEDAQVKSAEKLNDIYFSSVGRNGVLLLNIPPDRRGRIHSSDSLRLTEWSALRAAIFDTNLVARAASPIGKGSIRKLTDASDATDLIFSPGTGAIELIFKSPATFSVLALQENIRHGQRIETFILEQYVNGAWKEIIQGTTVGYKRLLRFPMVTADRVRLRFPEGRGELHLAAFGLYH
;
A
#
# COMPACT_ATOMS: atom_id res chain seq x y z
N MET A 1 -27.07 40.24 29.93
CA MET A 1 -26.51 38.90 30.21
C MET A 1 -26.63 38.08 28.93
N ILE A 2 -25.55 37.97 28.16
CA ILE A 2 -25.49 37.16 26.92
C ILE A 2 -24.83 35.86 27.34
N GLY A 3 -25.61 34.81 27.33
CA GLY A 3 -25.14 33.47 27.67
C GLY A 3 -24.26 32.90 26.54
N LEU A 4 -22.97 32.73 26.85
CA LEU A 4 -22.02 32.03 25.99
C LEU A 4 -22.28 30.53 26.14
N THR A 5 -22.95 29.92 25.16
CA THR A 5 -23.07 28.47 25.03
C THR A 5 -21.71 27.93 24.54
N LEU A 6 -20.92 27.36 25.45
CA LEU A 6 -19.77 26.51 25.12
C LEU A 6 -20.27 25.24 24.45
N LEU A 7 -20.12 25.14 23.13
CA LEU A 7 -20.21 23.88 22.42
C LEU A 7 -19.06 22.98 22.90
N PRO A 8 -19.34 21.70 23.28
CA PRO A 8 -18.27 20.77 23.61
C PRO A 8 -17.44 20.52 22.34
N VAL A 9 -16.17 20.94 22.37
CA VAL A 9 -15.17 20.46 21.44
C VAL A 9 -15.05 18.96 21.69
N ALA A 10 -15.68 18.15 20.83
CA ALA A 10 -15.42 16.73 20.80
C ALA A 10 -13.91 16.58 20.52
N MET A 11 -13.14 16.22 21.55
CA MET A 11 -11.78 15.72 21.36
C MET A 11 -11.92 14.51 20.44
N ALA A 12 -11.55 14.68 19.17
CA ALA A 12 -11.32 13.58 18.28
C ALA A 12 -10.23 12.73 18.95
N THR A 13 -10.63 11.60 19.51
CA THR A 13 -9.69 10.60 19.99
C THR A 13 -8.82 10.28 18.81
N ALA A 14 -7.52 10.62 18.89
CA ALA A 14 -6.53 10.26 17.89
C ALA A 14 -6.71 8.76 17.66
N GLN A 15 -7.19 8.39 16.46
CA GLN A 15 -7.48 7.00 16.15
C GLN A 15 -6.16 6.25 16.12
N SER A 16 -5.87 5.56 17.20
CA SER A 16 -4.71 4.68 17.30
C SER A 16 -4.77 3.57 16.25
N THR A 17 -3.63 3.06 15.86
CA THR A 17 -3.54 1.84 15.07
C THR A 17 -4.27 0.71 15.79
N PRO A 18 -5.17 -0.05 15.14
CA PRO A 18 -5.92 -1.10 15.80
C PRO A 18 -5.00 -2.21 16.32
N PHE A 19 -5.03 -2.46 17.61
CA PHE A 19 -4.24 -3.49 18.26
C PHE A 19 -4.96 -4.12 19.45
N VAL A 20 -4.49 -5.27 19.89
CA VAL A 20 -4.96 -5.95 21.11
C VAL A 20 -3.79 -6.61 21.84
N LEU A 21 -3.72 -6.43 23.15
CA LEU A 21 -2.75 -7.10 23.99
C LEU A 21 -3.16 -8.56 24.24
N LEU A 22 -2.15 -9.43 24.32
CA LEU A 22 -2.30 -10.83 24.67
C LEU A 22 -1.70 -11.08 26.05
N ASP A 23 -2.41 -11.85 26.87
CA ASP A 23 -1.87 -12.38 28.11
C ASP A 23 -1.01 -13.61 27.83
N SER A 24 0.08 -13.79 28.55
CA SER A 24 0.96 -14.95 28.43
C SER A 24 0.28 -16.28 28.76
N ALA A 25 -0.82 -16.26 29.47
CA ALA A 25 -1.62 -17.41 29.84
C ALA A 25 -2.79 -17.71 28.88
N GLU A 26 -2.98 -16.90 27.81
CA GLU A 26 -4.08 -17.11 26.88
C GLU A 26 -3.93 -18.38 26.05
N ASP A 27 -5.01 -19.12 25.93
CA ASP A 27 -5.08 -20.25 25.01
C ASP A 27 -5.18 -19.81 23.54
N MET A 28 -4.88 -20.70 22.63
CA MET A 28 -4.90 -20.43 21.18
C MET A 28 -6.30 -20.02 20.71
N SER A 29 -7.36 -20.54 21.28
CA SER A 29 -8.75 -20.22 20.90
C SER A 29 -9.05 -18.75 21.24
N SER A 30 -8.58 -18.25 22.38
CA SER A 30 -8.69 -16.84 22.77
C SER A 30 -7.87 -15.93 21.84
N ILE A 31 -6.63 -16.32 21.55
CA ILE A 31 -5.75 -15.56 20.63
C ILE A 31 -6.39 -15.46 19.24
N VAL A 32 -6.93 -16.55 18.70
CA VAL A 32 -7.61 -16.57 17.38
C VAL A 32 -8.86 -15.67 17.39
N ARG A 33 -9.68 -15.69 18.46
CA ARG A 33 -10.82 -14.78 18.59
C ARG A 33 -10.39 -13.31 18.61
N LYS A 34 -9.32 -12.98 19.32
CA LYS A 34 -8.75 -11.63 19.34
C LYS A 34 -8.24 -11.21 17.96
N ALA A 35 -7.52 -12.11 17.26
CA ALA A 35 -7.07 -11.87 15.90
C ALA A 35 -8.25 -11.60 14.93
N ALA A 36 -9.32 -12.39 15.04
CA ALA A 36 -10.54 -12.22 14.24
C ALA A 36 -11.30 -10.93 14.57
N SER A 37 -11.14 -10.36 15.76
CA SER A 37 -11.82 -9.13 16.17
C SER A 37 -11.14 -7.86 15.69
N LEU A 38 -9.86 -7.93 15.32
CA LEU A 38 -9.12 -6.78 14.79
C LEU A 38 -9.62 -6.40 13.41
N LYS A 39 -9.82 -5.10 13.22
CA LYS A 39 -10.35 -4.49 12.00
C LYS A 39 -9.45 -3.33 11.60
N PRO A 40 -9.39 -2.97 10.31
CA PRO A 40 -8.67 -1.77 9.89
C PRO A 40 -9.28 -0.51 10.51
N SER A 41 -8.46 0.49 10.80
CA SER A 41 -8.94 1.85 11.00
C SER A 41 -9.56 2.39 9.70
N PRO A 42 -10.42 3.43 9.73
CA PRO A 42 -10.99 3.99 8.51
C PRO A 42 -9.97 4.40 7.45
N ARG A 43 -8.81 4.97 7.85
CA ARG A 43 -7.73 5.33 6.93
C ARG A 43 -7.04 4.10 6.32
N GLN A 44 -6.78 3.06 7.12
CA GLN A 44 -6.21 1.79 6.62
C GLN A 44 -7.17 1.07 5.66
N LEU A 45 -8.48 1.09 5.96
CA LEU A 45 -9.48 0.52 5.07
C LEU A 45 -9.47 1.24 3.71
N ARG A 46 -9.55 2.58 3.69
CA ARG A 46 -9.47 3.36 2.45
C ARG A 46 -8.18 3.10 1.69
N TRP A 47 -7.05 2.98 2.40
CA TRP A 47 -5.76 2.71 1.79
C TRP A 47 -5.74 1.31 1.14
N GLN A 48 -6.23 0.26 1.81
CA GLN A 48 -6.31 -1.08 1.21
C GLN A 48 -7.24 -1.12 -0.02
N GLN A 49 -8.29 -0.28 -0.05
CA GLN A 49 -9.19 -0.13 -1.19
C GLN A 49 -8.56 0.54 -2.42
N LEU A 50 -7.40 1.16 -2.27
CA LEU A 50 -6.66 1.73 -3.41
C LEU A 50 -6.16 0.64 -4.35
N GLU A 51 -5.67 -0.47 -3.83
CA GLU A 51 -5.01 -1.57 -4.56
C GLU A 51 -3.74 -1.15 -5.29
N LEU A 52 -3.81 -0.05 -6.06
CA LEU A 52 -2.73 0.47 -6.89
C LEU A 52 -2.42 1.92 -6.53
N THR A 53 -1.18 2.16 -6.15
CA THR A 53 -0.60 3.48 -5.92
C THR A 53 0.68 3.64 -6.75
N ALA A 54 1.19 4.86 -6.90
CA ALA A 54 2.44 5.09 -7.63
C ALA A 54 3.41 5.95 -6.83
N PHE A 55 4.71 5.68 -7.00
CA PHE A 55 5.78 6.61 -6.69
C PHE A 55 6.17 7.43 -7.92
N PHE A 56 6.57 8.66 -7.67
CA PHE A 56 7.37 9.45 -8.60
C PHE A 56 8.73 9.76 -7.94
N HIS A 57 9.75 8.94 -8.21
CA HIS A 57 11.12 9.28 -7.87
C HIS A 57 11.63 10.32 -8.87
N TYR A 58 11.61 11.56 -8.44
CA TYR A 58 12.06 12.70 -9.22
C TYR A 58 12.84 13.66 -8.31
N GLY A 59 13.90 14.25 -8.79
CA GLY A 59 14.73 15.12 -7.99
C GLY A 59 16.08 15.37 -8.64
N ILE A 60 17.04 15.83 -7.86
CA ILE A 60 18.38 16.13 -8.37
C ILE A 60 19.09 14.88 -8.89
N ASN A 61 18.76 13.70 -8.36
CA ASN A 61 19.31 12.42 -8.78
C ASN A 61 18.95 12.08 -10.24
N THR A 62 17.79 12.51 -10.73
CA THR A 62 17.41 12.42 -12.16
C THR A 62 18.45 13.10 -13.06
N TYR A 63 19.09 14.17 -12.59
CA TYR A 63 20.06 14.97 -13.37
C TYR A 63 21.48 14.52 -13.18
N THR A 64 21.84 13.97 -12.01
CA THR A 64 23.18 13.44 -11.72
C THR A 64 23.36 12.00 -12.22
N GLY A 65 22.28 11.28 -12.52
CA GLY A 65 22.29 9.89 -12.93
C GLY A 65 22.71 8.94 -11.78
N ARG A 66 22.33 9.30 -10.54
CA ARG A 66 22.60 8.50 -9.33
C ARG A 66 21.28 8.04 -8.71
N GLU A 67 21.33 6.87 -8.06
CA GLU A 67 20.22 6.42 -7.21
C GLU A 67 20.25 7.13 -5.85
N TRP A 68 21.44 7.31 -5.28
CA TRP A 68 21.64 8.03 -4.03
C TRP A 68 22.67 9.15 -4.24
N GLY A 69 22.24 10.37 -4.09
CA GLY A 69 23.11 11.52 -4.08
C GLY A 69 23.98 11.57 -2.81
N ASP A 70 24.99 12.41 -2.80
CA ASP A 70 25.92 12.57 -1.67
C ASP A 70 25.60 13.81 -0.79
N GLY A 71 24.57 14.57 -1.14
CA GLY A 71 24.15 15.78 -0.44
C GLY A 71 24.97 17.02 -0.78
N LYS A 72 25.82 16.94 -1.81
CA LYS A 72 26.67 18.05 -2.28
C LYS A 72 26.37 18.46 -3.71
N GLU A 73 25.28 17.94 -4.25
CA GLU A 73 24.84 18.25 -5.59
C GLU A 73 24.56 19.75 -5.72
N ASP A 74 25.03 20.36 -6.80
CA ASP A 74 24.68 21.75 -7.11
C ASP A 74 23.20 21.86 -7.46
N PRO A 75 22.36 22.60 -6.71
CA PRO A 75 20.95 22.78 -7.01
C PRO A 75 20.67 23.24 -8.44
N ARG A 76 21.61 23.95 -9.10
CA ARG A 76 21.49 24.44 -10.47
C ARG A 76 21.43 23.31 -11.52
N LEU A 77 21.82 22.08 -11.16
CA LEU A 77 21.65 20.90 -12.02
C LEU A 77 20.18 20.55 -12.22
N PHE A 78 19.32 20.86 -11.25
CA PHE A 78 17.88 20.63 -11.38
C PHE A 78 17.26 21.67 -12.33
N ASN A 79 17.00 21.25 -13.56
CA ASN A 79 16.49 22.14 -14.60
C ASN A 79 15.60 21.39 -15.61
N PRO A 80 14.39 20.97 -15.24
CA PRO A 80 13.43 20.39 -16.16
C PRO A 80 13.05 21.39 -17.27
N THR A 81 13.07 20.94 -18.52
CA THR A 81 12.77 21.77 -19.68
C THR A 81 11.30 21.80 -20.05
N ASP A 82 10.53 20.80 -19.60
CA ASP A 82 9.11 20.62 -19.97
C ASP A 82 8.34 19.85 -18.87
N LEU A 83 8.47 20.30 -17.61
CA LEU A 83 7.78 19.64 -16.50
C LEU A 83 6.26 19.77 -16.67
N ASP A 84 5.58 18.60 -16.69
CA ASP A 84 4.13 18.50 -16.84
C ASP A 84 3.55 17.46 -15.87
N ALA A 85 3.30 17.92 -14.63
CA ALA A 85 2.68 17.08 -13.61
C ALA A 85 1.26 16.60 -14.00
N ASP A 86 0.55 17.36 -14.84
CA ASP A 86 -0.76 16.93 -15.37
C ASP A 86 -0.62 15.68 -16.25
N GLN A 87 0.42 15.60 -17.07
CA GLN A 87 0.73 14.41 -17.87
C GLN A 87 1.07 13.22 -16.97
N TRP A 88 1.82 13.43 -15.87
CA TRP A 88 2.13 12.34 -14.93
C TRP A 88 0.83 11.74 -14.38
N ILE A 89 -0.05 12.59 -13.84
CA ILE A 89 -1.28 12.13 -13.22
C ILE A 89 -2.24 11.49 -14.22
N ARG A 90 -2.40 12.07 -15.42
CA ARG A 90 -3.23 11.45 -16.47
C ARG A 90 -2.72 10.06 -16.87
N THR A 91 -1.40 9.91 -16.98
CA THR A 91 -0.77 8.64 -17.36
C THR A 91 -1.05 7.56 -16.31
N VAL A 92 -0.83 7.83 -15.02
CA VAL A 92 -1.04 6.84 -13.97
C VAL A 92 -2.53 6.57 -13.72
N LYS A 93 -3.39 7.58 -13.84
CA LYS A 93 -4.85 7.41 -13.76
C LYS A 93 -5.39 6.48 -14.85
N ALA A 94 -4.89 6.62 -16.08
CA ALA A 94 -5.26 5.73 -17.19
C ALA A 94 -4.86 4.27 -16.94
N ALA A 95 -3.82 4.05 -16.14
CA ALA A 95 -3.42 2.72 -15.67
C ALA A 95 -4.24 2.21 -14.47
N GLY A 96 -5.21 2.97 -13.96
CA GLY A 96 -6.06 2.59 -12.83
C GLY A 96 -5.43 2.83 -11.45
N ILE A 97 -4.34 3.60 -11.39
CA ILE A 97 -3.72 4.04 -10.14
C ILE A 97 -4.59 5.12 -9.50
N LYS A 98 -4.78 5.04 -8.18
CA LYS A 98 -5.72 5.88 -7.44
C LYS A 98 -5.07 6.90 -6.52
N GLN A 99 -3.77 6.76 -6.25
CA GLN A 99 -3.00 7.66 -5.42
C GLN A 99 -1.56 7.70 -5.89
N VAL A 100 -0.91 8.84 -5.73
CA VAL A 100 0.52 8.99 -6.02
C VAL A 100 1.26 9.56 -4.83
N ILE A 101 2.54 9.22 -4.70
CA ILE A 101 3.46 9.72 -3.69
C ILE A 101 4.66 10.33 -4.43
N ILE A 102 4.96 11.60 -4.18
CA ILE A 102 6.15 12.27 -4.72
C ILE A 102 7.30 12.22 -3.73
N THR A 103 8.51 11.89 -4.17
CA THR A 103 9.72 12.06 -3.36
C THR A 103 10.03 13.54 -3.18
N ALA A 104 9.34 14.19 -2.23
CA ALA A 104 9.51 15.62 -2.00
C ALA A 104 10.95 15.95 -1.61
N LYS A 105 11.61 15.09 -0.83
CA LYS A 105 13.03 15.11 -0.52
C LYS A 105 13.56 13.69 -0.42
N HIS A 106 14.57 13.33 -1.20
CA HIS A 106 15.29 12.05 -1.09
C HIS A 106 16.51 12.17 -0.15
N HIS A 107 17.36 11.15 -0.04
CA HIS A 107 18.50 11.09 0.89
C HIS A 107 19.58 12.15 0.62
N ASP A 108 19.63 12.71 -0.59
CA ASP A 108 20.51 13.84 -0.95
C ASP A 108 20.14 15.15 -0.25
N GLY A 109 18.94 15.24 0.33
CA GLY A 109 18.44 16.43 1.02
C GLY A 109 17.85 17.50 0.10
N PHE A 110 17.85 17.30 -1.23
CA PHE A 110 17.31 18.28 -2.17
C PHE A 110 15.78 18.32 -2.11
N CYS A 111 15.24 19.50 -1.80
CA CYS A 111 13.80 19.71 -1.65
C CYS A 111 13.16 20.13 -2.98
N LEU A 112 12.13 19.41 -3.40
CA LEU A 112 11.32 19.72 -4.60
C LEU A 112 10.31 20.86 -4.39
N TRP A 113 10.34 21.51 -3.24
CA TRP A 113 9.55 22.70 -2.89
C TRP A 113 10.47 23.79 -2.33
N PRO A 114 10.05 25.07 -2.37
CA PRO A 114 10.80 26.15 -1.74
C PRO A 114 10.68 26.03 -0.21
N SER A 115 11.64 25.37 0.41
CA SER A 115 11.70 25.16 1.86
C SER A 115 12.30 26.38 2.55
N GLU A 116 11.68 26.86 3.62
CA GLU A 116 12.18 28.00 4.41
C GLU A 116 13.36 27.63 5.32
N VAL A 117 13.71 26.35 5.42
CA VAL A 117 14.72 25.86 6.37
C VAL A 117 15.99 25.34 5.71
N THR A 118 16.06 25.34 4.37
CA THR A 118 17.25 24.96 3.62
C THR A 118 17.29 25.60 2.25
N ASP A 119 18.49 26.00 1.81
CA ASP A 119 18.76 26.49 0.45
C ASP A 119 18.98 25.35 -0.54
N HIS A 120 19.11 24.09 -0.07
CA HIS A 120 19.24 22.92 -0.94
C HIS A 120 17.90 22.50 -1.50
N SER A 121 17.33 23.32 -2.39
CA SER A 121 15.98 23.21 -2.90
C SER A 121 15.85 23.74 -4.33
N VAL A 122 14.66 23.56 -4.91
CA VAL A 122 14.28 24.11 -6.22
C VAL A 122 14.41 25.64 -6.28
N GLU A 123 14.37 26.35 -5.15
CA GLU A 123 14.55 27.81 -5.08
C GLU A 123 15.98 28.22 -5.48
N SER A 124 16.98 27.40 -5.17
CA SER A 124 18.38 27.62 -5.57
C SER A 124 18.68 27.11 -6.98
N SER A 125 17.71 26.52 -7.68
CA SER A 125 17.85 26.06 -9.07
C SER A 125 17.60 27.19 -10.07
N HIS A 126 17.99 26.97 -11.34
CA HIS A 126 17.61 27.87 -12.43
C HIS A 126 16.19 27.67 -12.94
N TRP A 127 15.56 26.58 -12.57
CA TRP A 127 14.24 26.22 -13.04
C TRP A 127 13.20 27.26 -12.61
N LYS A 128 12.46 27.76 -13.58
CA LYS A 128 11.45 28.85 -13.39
C LYS A 128 12.03 30.08 -12.65
N GLY A 129 13.36 30.32 -12.77
CA GLY A 129 14.02 31.44 -12.09
C GLY A 129 13.99 31.32 -10.56
N GLY A 130 14.08 30.11 -10.02
CA GLY A 130 14.01 29.83 -8.58
C GLY A 130 12.59 29.87 -7.98
N LYS A 131 11.55 29.99 -8.81
CA LYS A 131 10.14 30.08 -8.35
C LYS A 131 9.35 28.80 -8.59
N GLY A 132 10.04 27.73 -8.94
CA GLY A 132 9.41 26.43 -9.17
C GLY A 132 9.02 25.75 -7.86
N ASP A 133 7.96 24.93 -7.92
CA ASP A 133 7.48 24.10 -6.81
C ASP A 133 6.84 22.83 -7.39
N VAL A 134 7.64 21.76 -7.48
CA VAL A 134 7.18 20.51 -8.08
C VAL A 134 6.10 19.85 -7.22
N VAL A 135 6.22 19.94 -5.89
CA VAL A 135 5.25 19.38 -4.96
C VAL A 135 3.87 20.01 -5.17
N ARG A 136 3.84 21.33 -5.38
CA ARG A 136 2.61 22.06 -5.69
C ARG A 136 2.00 21.64 -7.02
N GLU A 137 2.81 21.51 -8.06
CA GLU A 137 2.34 21.13 -9.40
C GLU A 137 1.73 19.71 -9.37
N VAL A 138 2.36 18.76 -8.64
CA VAL A 138 1.82 17.42 -8.47
C VAL A 138 0.54 17.44 -7.62
N ALA A 139 0.52 18.14 -6.50
CA ALA A 139 -0.67 18.24 -5.64
C ALA A 139 -1.88 18.86 -6.36
N GLU A 140 -1.65 19.88 -7.19
CA GLU A 140 -2.70 20.50 -8.00
C GLU A 140 -3.21 19.58 -9.11
N ALA A 141 -2.32 18.86 -9.79
CA ALA A 141 -2.69 17.87 -10.78
C ALA A 141 -3.48 16.71 -10.14
N CYS A 142 -3.10 16.25 -8.95
CA CYS A 142 -3.87 15.23 -8.21
C CYS A 142 -5.29 15.70 -7.92
N ARG A 143 -5.47 16.90 -7.40
CA ARG A 143 -6.81 17.47 -7.14
C ARG A 143 -7.64 17.60 -8.42
N LYS A 144 -7.02 18.08 -9.50
CA LYS A 144 -7.69 18.25 -10.80
C LYS A 144 -8.23 16.91 -11.34
N HIS A 145 -7.51 15.84 -11.11
CA HIS A 145 -7.84 14.51 -11.64
C HIS A 145 -8.50 13.56 -10.64
N ASP A 146 -8.80 14.02 -9.42
CA ASP A 146 -9.35 13.19 -8.34
C ASP A 146 -8.47 11.95 -8.06
N ILE A 147 -7.18 12.17 -7.90
CA ILE A 147 -6.18 11.19 -7.49
C ILE A 147 -5.68 11.56 -6.10
N GLY A 148 -5.52 10.58 -5.21
CA GLY A 148 -4.95 10.80 -3.88
C GLY A 148 -3.51 11.31 -3.96
N PHE A 149 -3.13 12.17 -3.02
CA PHE A 149 -1.81 12.80 -2.97
C PHE A 149 -1.06 12.42 -1.69
N GLY A 150 0.15 11.91 -1.83
CA GLY A 150 1.07 11.61 -0.74
C GLY A 150 2.44 12.24 -0.95
N VAL A 151 3.18 12.34 0.14
CA VAL A 151 4.53 12.87 0.17
C VAL A 151 5.49 11.86 0.81
N TYR A 152 6.62 11.63 0.14
CA TYR A 152 7.77 10.97 0.72
C TYR A 152 8.74 12.06 1.21
N LEU A 153 9.10 12.03 2.48
CA LEU A 153 10.12 12.88 3.07
C LEU A 153 11.17 11.98 3.71
N SER A 154 12.36 11.91 3.09
CA SER A 154 13.44 11.08 3.61
C SER A 154 13.86 11.52 5.02
N PRO A 155 13.81 10.62 6.03
CA PRO A 155 14.41 10.88 7.33
C PRO A 155 15.93 11.00 7.25
N TRP A 156 16.59 10.23 6.39
CA TRP A 156 18.01 10.38 6.13
C TRP A 156 18.27 11.60 5.24
N ASP A 157 19.21 12.45 5.67
CA ASP A 157 19.58 13.68 4.98
C ASP A 157 21.10 13.84 4.94
N ARG A 158 21.65 13.78 3.73
CA ARG A 158 23.09 13.83 3.50
C ARG A 158 23.59 15.27 3.28
N ASN A 159 22.69 16.25 3.21
CA ASN A 159 23.03 17.67 3.06
C ASN A 159 22.96 18.43 4.39
N ALA A 160 21.97 18.19 5.24
CA ALA A 160 21.69 18.97 6.44
C ALA A 160 22.87 18.91 7.44
N PRO A 161 23.54 20.05 7.73
CA PRO A 161 24.73 20.04 8.61
C PRO A 161 24.41 19.65 10.05
N MET A 162 23.16 19.82 10.51
CA MET A 162 22.70 19.44 11.84
C MET A 162 22.32 17.95 11.94
N TYR A 163 22.33 17.18 10.85
CA TYR A 163 22.03 15.74 10.89
C TYR A 163 22.92 15.01 11.90
N GLY A 164 22.37 14.06 12.64
CA GLY A 164 23.07 13.39 13.74
C GLY A 164 23.07 14.15 15.06
N THR A 165 22.19 15.17 15.21
CA THR A 165 21.93 15.93 16.43
C THR A 165 20.45 16.13 16.69
N ASP A 166 20.06 16.53 17.90
CA ASP A 166 18.65 16.81 18.22
C ASP A 166 18.05 17.94 17.38
N ALA A 167 18.87 18.93 16.98
CA ALA A 167 18.42 20.02 16.13
C ALA A 167 17.89 19.57 14.77
N TYR A 168 18.33 18.40 14.29
CA TYR A 168 17.77 17.83 13.05
C TYR A 168 16.30 17.41 13.20
N ASN A 169 15.87 16.95 14.36
CA ASN A 169 14.46 16.63 14.58
C ASN A 169 13.57 17.88 14.50
N ASP A 170 14.07 19.07 14.93
CA ASP A 170 13.36 20.35 14.74
C ASP A 170 13.32 20.77 13.28
N PHE A 171 14.44 20.63 12.58
CA PHE A 171 14.54 20.87 11.13
C PHE A 171 13.56 19.99 10.35
N PHE A 172 13.52 18.69 10.64
CA PHE A 172 12.62 17.75 9.99
C PHE A 172 11.14 18.07 10.27
N VAL A 173 10.80 18.44 11.52
CA VAL A 173 9.45 18.90 11.88
C VAL A 173 9.06 20.15 11.10
N ALA A 174 9.98 21.09 10.88
CA ALA A 174 9.69 22.29 10.08
C ALA A 174 9.38 21.89 8.61
N GLN A 175 10.21 21.07 7.97
CA GLN A 175 9.97 20.57 6.62
C GLN A 175 8.65 19.80 6.51
N LEU A 176 8.38 18.91 7.47
CA LEU A 176 7.13 18.15 7.50
C LEU A 176 5.92 19.07 7.67
N THR A 177 6.02 20.13 8.49
CA THR A 177 4.96 21.13 8.67
C THR A 177 4.69 21.88 7.35
N GLU A 178 5.72 22.28 6.63
CA GLU A 178 5.58 22.90 5.30
C GLU A 178 4.77 22.01 4.35
N LEU A 179 5.15 20.73 4.25
CA LEU A 179 4.48 19.77 3.35
C LEU A 179 3.03 19.50 3.76
N LEU A 180 2.73 19.43 5.05
CA LEU A 180 1.40 19.11 5.56
C LEU A 180 0.44 20.30 5.60
N THR A 181 0.93 21.54 5.43
CA THR A 181 0.09 22.75 5.52
C THR A 181 -0.05 23.53 4.22
N ARG A 182 0.89 23.39 3.27
CA ARG A 182 0.94 24.24 2.07
C ARG A 182 0.27 23.65 0.84
N TYR A 183 0.02 22.34 0.82
CA TYR A 183 -0.39 21.60 -0.39
C TYR A 183 -1.81 21.01 -0.33
N GLY A 184 -2.59 21.38 0.68
CA GLY A 184 -3.95 20.91 0.90
C GLY A 184 -3.98 19.54 1.56
N LYS A 185 -4.92 18.67 1.14
CA LYS A 185 -5.05 17.32 1.71
C LYS A 185 -3.87 16.45 1.31
N VAL A 186 -3.27 15.80 2.30
CA VAL A 186 -2.26 14.75 2.13
C VAL A 186 -2.87 13.42 2.59
N ASP A 187 -2.91 12.44 1.69
CA ASP A 187 -3.53 11.13 1.95
C ASP A 187 -2.53 10.13 2.54
N GLU A 188 -1.22 10.34 2.28
CA GLU A 188 -0.16 9.45 2.78
C GLU A 188 1.13 10.24 3.03
N VAL A 189 1.78 9.93 4.16
CA VAL A 189 3.14 10.36 4.47
C VAL A 189 4.03 9.12 4.52
N TRP A 190 5.03 9.10 3.65
CA TRP A 190 5.89 7.95 3.49
C TRP A 190 7.31 8.25 4.00
N PHE A 191 7.78 7.44 4.95
CA PHE A 191 9.11 7.53 5.53
C PHE A 191 9.95 6.32 5.16
N ASP A 192 11.12 6.58 4.60
CA ASP A 192 12.10 5.54 4.27
C ASP A 192 12.76 4.97 5.52
N GLY A 193 13.12 3.69 5.46
CA GLY A 193 13.85 3.00 6.52
C GLY A 193 15.36 3.18 6.48
N ALA A 194 15.91 3.80 5.44
CA ALA A 194 17.34 4.03 5.33
C ALA A 194 17.84 5.02 6.39
N ASN A 195 18.93 4.64 7.07
CA ASN A 195 19.56 5.45 8.11
C ASN A 195 21.09 5.34 8.00
N GLY A 196 21.65 6.18 7.16
CA GLY A 196 23.09 6.31 6.97
C GLY A 196 23.69 7.48 7.75
N GLU A 197 24.97 7.75 7.50
CA GLU A 197 25.69 8.90 8.04
C GLU A 197 25.32 10.18 7.29
N GLY A 198 25.24 11.29 8.02
CA GLY A 198 25.13 12.62 7.47
C GLY A 198 26.48 13.25 7.11
N PRO A 199 26.51 14.53 6.72
CA PRO A 199 27.74 15.23 6.31
C PRO A 199 28.81 15.32 7.41
N ASN A 200 28.41 15.16 8.67
CA ASN A 200 29.30 15.14 9.84
C ASN A 200 29.75 13.74 10.29
N GLY A 201 29.43 12.68 9.52
CA GLY A 201 29.76 11.30 9.82
C GLY A 201 28.93 10.68 10.95
N LYS A 202 27.84 11.31 11.37
CA LYS A 202 26.97 10.79 12.44
C LYS A 202 25.67 10.25 11.85
N ARG A 203 25.10 9.24 12.51
CA ARG A 203 23.73 8.78 12.26
C ARG A 203 22.76 9.54 13.15
N GLN A 204 21.54 9.73 12.64
CA GLN A 204 20.49 10.42 13.37
C GLN A 204 19.68 9.46 14.26
N VAL A 205 19.28 9.93 15.41
CA VAL A 205 18.21 9.35 16.22
C VAL A 205 16.93 10.10 15.88
N TYR A 206 16.00 9.43 15.19
CA TYR A 206 14.77 10.05 14.71
C TYR A 206 13.68 10.11 15.79
N ASP A 207 13.02 11.26 15.94
CA ASP A 207 11.87 11.43 16.84
C ASP A 207 10.55 11.12 16.11
N PHE A 208 10.39 9.87 15.65
CA PHE A 208 9.17 9.41 15.02
C PHE A 208 7.90 9.66 15.85
N PRO A 209 7.87 9.54 17.22
CA PRO A 209 6.69 9.88 18.00
C PRO A 209 6.21 11.31 17.79
N ARG A 210 7.14 12.25 17.72
CA ARG A 210 6.83 13.66 17.49
C ARG A 210 6.29 13.87 16.08
N TRP A 211 6.88 13.21 15.09
CA TRP A 211 6.45 13.30 13.69
C TRP A 211 5.06 12.71 13.49
N TYR A 212 4.76 11.55 14.09
CA TYR A 212 3.43 10.96 14.01
C TYR A 212 2.36 11.83 14.66
N ARG A 213 2.65 12.41 15.84
CA ARG A 213 1.71 13.36 16.49
C ARG A 213 1.42 14.56 15.60
N LEU A 214 2.45 15.13 14.95
CA LEU A 214 2.30 16.25 14.01
C LEU A 214 1.41 15.87 12.83
N ILE A 215 1.67 14.72 12.21
CA ILE A 215 0.85 14.24 11.08
C ILE A 215 -0.60 14.04 11.52
N ARG A 216 -0.83 13.40 12.68
CA ARG A 216 -2.19 13.21 13.20
C ARG A 216 -2.91 14.51 13.51
N GLN A 217 -2.18 15.54 13.90
CA GLN A 217 -2.73 16.87 14.16
C GLN A 217 -3.09 17.62 12.86
N LEU A 218 -2.21 17.62 11.87
CA LEU A 218 -2.35 18.41 10.67
C LEU A 218 -3.13 17.67 9.56
N GLN A 219 -2.96 16.35 9.45
CA GLN A 219 -3.57 15.49 8.44
C GLN A 219 -4.07 14.18 9.10
N PRO A 220 -5.14 14.22 9.93
CA PRO A 220 -5.58 13.09 10.75
C PRO A 220 -5.99 11.85 9.93
N GLU A 221 -6.39 12.05 8.68
CA GLU A 221 -6.82 10.99 7.77
C GLU A 221 -5.67 10.38 6.97
N ALA A 222 -4.47 10.97 7.01
CA ALA A 222 -3.32 10.46 6.29
C ALA A 222 -2.84 9.11 6.86
N VAL A 223 -2.45 8.22 5.95
CA VAL A 223 -1.72 7.00 6.29
C VAL A 223 -0.25 7.33 6.50
N ILE A 224 0.39 6.72 7.49
CA ILE A 224 1.84 6.83 7.72
C ILE A 224 2.48 5.48 7.40
N ALA A 225 3.28 5.44 6.34
CA ALA A 225 3.98 4.28 5.78
C ALA A 225 5.47 4.61 5.67
N ILE A 226 6.33 3.72 5.56
CA ILE A 226 6.46 2.32 5.97
C ILE A 226 7.19 2.24 7.33
N MET A 227 7.90 3.33 7.66
CA MET A 227 8.41 3.57 9.01
C MET A 227 7.33 4.29 9.83
N GLY A 228 6.11 3.78 9.79
CA GLY A 228 4.91 4.33 10.40
C GLY A 228 3.97 3.26 10.94
N PRO A 229 3.01 3.65 11.79
CA PRO A 229 2.15 2.71 12.50
C PRO A 229 1.01 2.15 11.66
N ASP A 230 0.73 2.68 10.47
CA ASP A 230 -0.48 2.30 9.72
C ASP A 230 -0.23 1.21 8.68
N VAL A 231 0.92 1.23 8.03
CA VAL A 231 1.28 0.35 6.90
C VAL A 231 2.71 -0.11 7.06
N ARG A 232 2.95 -1.40 6.88
CA ARG A 232 4.29 -1.98 6.88
C ARG A 232 4.81 -2.23 5.48
N TRP A 233 6.11 -2.19 5.34
CA TRP A 233 6.78 -2.69 4.17
C TRP A 233 6.66 -4.22 4.09
N VAL A 234 6.52 -4.76 2.88
CA VAL A 234 6.45 -6.22 2.67
C VAL A 234 7.76 -6.93 2.98
N GLY A 235 8.90 -6.20 2.92
CA GLY A 235 10.23 -6.71 3.21
C GLY A 235 11.13 -6.88 1.99
N THR A 236 10.64 -6.63 0.77
CA THR A 236 11.41 -6.70 -0.49
C THR A 236 10.90 -5.64 -1.47
N GLU A 237 11.77 -5.19 -2.37
CA GLU A 237 11.46 -4.23 -3.46
C GLU A 237 11.10 -4.95 -4.78
N THR A 238 10.56 -6.15 -4.69
CA THR A 238 10.25 -6.97 -5.87
C THR A 238 8.84 -6.80 -6.40
N GLY A 239 7.97 -6.15 -5.62
CA GLY A 239 6.53 -6.08 -5.88
C GLY A 239 5.77 -7.36 -5.53
N TYR A 240 6.40 -8.33 -4.86
CA TYR A 240 5.77 -9.60 -4.50
C TYR A 240 5.40 -9.64 -3.00
N GLY A 241 4.11 -9.84 -2.72
CA GLY A 241 3.60 -10.18 -1.39
C GLY A 241 3.81 -11.65 -1.05
N ARG A 242 3.61 -12.01 0.21
CA ARG A 242 3.64 -13.39 0.68
C ARG A 242 2.48 -14.19 0.11
N GLU A 243 2.66 -15.48 -0.07
CA GLU A 243 1.53 -16.32 -0.45
C GLU A 243 0.46 -16.39 0.65
N THR A 244 0.88 -16.36 1.92
CA THR A 244 0.01 -16.30 3.09
C THR A 244 0.14 -14.92 3.74
N GLU A 245 -0.52 -13.91 3.18
CA GLU A 245 -0.41 -12.54 3.64
C GLU A 245 -1.54 -12.18 4.61
N TRP A 246 -1.17 -11.81 5.83
CA TRP A 246 -2.07 -11.38 6.87
C TRP A 246 -1.95 -9.89 7.14
N SER A 247 -3.10 -9.21 7.25
CA SER A 247 -3.15 -7.84 7.78
C SER A 247 -3.04 -7.82 9.31
N VAL A 248 -3.47 -8.90 9.99
CA VAL A 248 -3.26 -9.07 11.43
C VAL A 248 -1.96 -9.82 11.67
N VAL A 249 -0.99 -9.15 12.25
CA VAL A 249 0.34 -9.70 12.52
C VAL A 249 0.68 -9.67 14.01
N PRO A 250 1.53 -10.62 14.49
CA PRO A 250 2.01 -10.63 15.85
C PRO A 250 3.02 -9.51 16.13
N ALA A 251 2.99 -8.94 17.30
CA ALA A 251 3.95 -7.95 17.77
C ALA A 251 4.41 -8.24 19.21
N ASN A 252 5.62 -7.76 19.57
CA ASN A 252 6.20 -8.00 20.90
C ASN A 252 5.78 -6.98 21.91
N ASN A 253 5.52 -5.75 21.50
CA ASN A 253 5.10 -4.65 22.36
C ASN A 253 4.19 -3.70 21.59
N ILE A 254 3.28 -3.03 22.28
CA ILE A 254 2.50 -1.94 21.69
C ILE A 254 2.32 -0.84 22.73
N ASP A 255 3.31 -0.06 22.88
CA ASP A 255 3.15 1.33 23.22
C ASP A 255 3.21 2.12 21.91
N PRO A 256 2.17 2.87 21.51
CA PRO A 256 2.23 3.74 20.32
C PRO A 256 3.38 4.74 20.39
N SER A 257 3.86 5.10 21.58
CA SER A 257 5.05 5.93 21.76
C SER A 257 6.36 5.15 21.59
N ALA A 258 6.37 3.87 21.91
CA ALA A 258 7.52 2.97 21.75
C ALA A 258 7.72 2.45 20.33
N VAL A 259 6.65 2.35 19.53
CA VAL A 259 6.72 2.04 18.09
C VAL A 259 7.70 2.96 17.39
N ALA A 260 7.71 4.16 17.80
CA ALA A 260 8.51 5.19 17.22
C ALA A 260 9.97 5.20 17.68
N ALA A 261 10.24 4.89 18.94
CA ALA A 261 11.61 4.79 19.47
C ALA A 261 12.33 3.55 18.91
N GLY A 262 11.59 2.48 18.62
CA GLY A 262 12.12 1.21 18.08
C GLY A 262 12.30 1.17 16.57
N SER A 263 11.75 2.12 15.79
CA SER A 263 11.69 2.05 14.34
C SER A 263 13.05 2.07 13.64
N GLN A 264 14.10 2.50 14.30
CA GLN A 264 15.46 2.49 13.75
C GLN A 264 16.30 1.27 14.16
N GLN A 265 16.01 0.66 15.30
CA GLN A 265 16.78 -0.48 15.81
C GLN A 265 16.04 -1.81 15.74
N GLY A 266 14.86 -1.76 15.23
CA GLY A 266 13.92 -2.85 15.15
C GLY A 266 12.57 -2.31 15.55
N LEU A 267 11.67 -2.10 14.58
CA LEU A 267 10.28 -1.78 14.83
C LEU A 267 9.79 -2.62 16.00
N GLU A 268 9.29 -2.02 17.07
CA GLU A 268 8.59 -2.78 18.11
C GLU A 268 7.24 -3.31 17.59
N ILE A 269 6.71 -2.74 16.48
CA ILE A 269 5.80 -3.45 15.58
C ILE A 269 6.63 -4.23 14.53
N LYS A 270 7.79 -4.74 14.86
CA LYS A 270 8.39 -5.76 14.01
C LYS A 270 7.48 -6.98 14.14
N PRO A 271 6.85 -7.42 13.05
CA PRO A 271 6.21 -8.72 13.08
C PRO A 271 7.23 -9.73 13.61
N ILE A 272 6.82 -10.55 14.57
CA ILE A 272 7.72 -11.57 15.09
C ILE A 272 7.97 -12.55 13.95
N GLY A 273 9.18 -12.56 13.41
CA GLY A 273 9.56 -13.49 12.36
C GLY A 273 10.34 -12.84 11.23
N ASP A 274 10.63 -13.63 10.24
CA ASP A 274 11.32 -13.22 9.04
C ASP A 274 10.38 -12.37 8.15
N MET A 275 10.73 -11.10 7.91
CA MET A 275 9.96 -10.19 7.05
C MET A 275 9.87 -10.68 5.61
N THR A 276 10.78 -11.54 5.17
CA THR A 276 10.78 -12.17 3.85
C THR A 276 10.17 -13.57 3.85
N GLY A 277 9.80 -14.10 5.01
CA GLY A 277 9.17 -15.42 5.15
C GLY A 277 7.81 -15.49 4.47
N SER A 278 7.38 -16.71 4.17
CA SER A 278 6.11 -16.99 3.45
C SER A 278 4.85 -16.70 4.26
N ASP A 279 4.97 -16.50 5.57
CA ASP A 279 3.85 -16.30 6.50
C ASP A 279 4.27 -15.48 7.72
N LEU A 280 3.43 -14.53 8.13
CA LEU A 280 3.63 -13.74 9.34
C LEU A 280 2.51 -13.90 10.38
N GLY A 281 1.32 -14.29 9.99
CA GLY A 281 0.13 -14.18 10.84
C GLY A 281 -0.68 -15.47 10.99
N SER A 282 -0.20 -16.64 10.56
CA SER A 282 -0.87 -17.91 10.84
C SER A 282 -0.91 -18.22 12.33
N ARG A 283 -1.75 -19.19 12.72
CA ARG A 283 -1.94 -19.56 14.13
C ARG A 283 -0.62 -19.87 14.85
N ASP A 284 0.32 -20.53 14.17
CA ASP A 284 1.62 -20.87 14.75
C ASP A 284 2.50 -19.63 15.02
N LYS A 285 2.37 -18.60 14.18
CA LYS A 285 3.06 -17.32 14.39
C LYS A 285 2.48 -16.53 15.56
N LEU A 286 1.16 -16.64 15.79
CA LEU A 286 0.47 -15.92 16.87
C LEU A 286 0.82 -16.42 18.27
N LYS A 287 1.25 -17.69 18.43
CA LYS A 287 1.55 -18.31 19.74
C LYS A 287 2.55 -17.54 20.59
N LYS A 288 3.49 -16.84 19.97
CA LYS A 288 4.58 -16.12 20.67
C LYS A 288 4.34 -14.63 20.79
N ALA A 289 3.18 -14.15 20.33
CA ALA A 289 2.87 -12.73 20.32
C ALA A 289 2.53 -12.23 21.74
N ARG A 290 2.92 -10.99 22.03
CA ARG A 290 2.43 -10.23 23.21
C ARG A 290 1.30 -9.29 22.82
N ALA A 291 1.16 -9.07 21.55
CA ALA A 291 0.10 -8.26 20.97
C ALA A 291 -0.18 -8.64 19.53
N LEU A 292 -1.36 -8.26 19.04
CA LEU A 292 -1.74 -8.36 17.65
C LEU A 292 -2.07 -6.98 17.14
N VAL A 293 -1.69 -6.68 15.90
CA VAL A 293 -1.91 -5.37 15.27
C VAL A 293 -2.46 -5.54 13.86
N TRP A 294 -3.38 -4.65 13.44
CA TRP A 294 -3.77 -4.52 12.04
C TRP A 294 -2.70 -3.72 11.31
N TYR A 295 -1.88 -4.39 10.51
CA TYR A 295 -0.71 -3.81 9.86
C TYR A 295 -0.56 -4.35 8.44
N PRO A 296 -1.35 -3.83 7.48
CA PRO A 296 -1.37 -4.30 6.10
C PRO A 296 -0.03 -4.02 5.39
N ALA A 297 0.27 -4.83 4.37
CA ALA A 297 1.51 -4.75 3.63
C ALA A 297 1.41 -3.84 2.41
N GLU A 298 2.43 -3.00 2.22
CA GLU A 298 2.76 -2.37 0.96
C GLU A 298 3.83 -3.16 0.23
N THR A 299 3.63 -3.35 -1.06
CA THR A 299 4.58 -3.99 -1.97
C THR A 299 5.07 -2.96 -2.97
N ASP A 300 6.32 -2.56 -2.87
CA ASP A 300 6.93 -1.58 -3.73
C ASP A 300 7.81 -2.22 -4.81
N VAL A 301 7.86 -1.58 -5.96
CA VAL A 301 8.72 -1.97 -7.08
C VAL A 301 8.81 -0.84 -8.09
N SER A 302 9.97 -0.68 -8.73
CA SER A 302 10.09 0.25 -9.86
C SER A 302 9.68 -0.42 -11.18
N ILE A 303 9.04 0.35 -12.08
CA ILE A 303 8.77 -0.08 -13.46
C ILE A 303 10.06 -0.29 -14.26
N ARG A 304 11.15 0.38 -13.85
CA ARG A 304 12.51 0.33 -14.40
C ARG A 304 13.43 -0.47 -13.48
N PRO A 305 14.70 -0.74 -13.89
CA PRO A 305 15.71 -1.31 -12.98
C PRO A 305 16.01 -0.39 -11.79
N GLY A 306 16.22 0.91 -12.03
CA GLY A 306 16.49 1.92 -11.01
C GLY A 306 15.21 2.58 -10.47
N TRP A 307 15.36 3.33 -9.35
CA TRP A 307 14.28 4.15 -8.79
C TRP A 307 14.17 5.50 -9.50
N PHE A 308 15.30 6.14 -9.82
CA PHE A 308 15.32 7.35 -10.65
C PHE A 308 15.41 7.02 -12.13
N TYR A 309 15.05 7.97 -12.98
CA TYR A 309 15.11 7.80 -14.43
C TYR A 309 16.56 7.74 -14.94
N HIS A 310 16.85 6.72 -15.75
CA HIS A 310 18.08 6.58 -16.52
C HIS A 310 17.74 6.25 -17.97
N GLU A 311 18.22 7.06 -18.94
CA GLU A 311 17.97 6.86 -20.37
C GLU A 311 18.40 5.48 -20.87
N LYS A 312 19.54 4.96 -20.37
CA LYS A 312 20.03 3.61 -20.69
C LYS A 312 19.07 2.47 -20.32
N GLU A 313 18.05 2.74 -19.53
CA GLU A 313 17.05 1.79 -19.05
C GLU A 313 15.75 1.82 -19.86
N ASP A 314 15.61 2.69 -20.88
CA ASP A 314 14.39 2.83 -21.67
C ASP A 314 13.93 1.52 -22.35
N ALA A 315 14.91 0.67 -22.73
CA ALA A 315 14.62 -0.65 -23.28
C ALA A 315 14.37 -1.74 -22.20
N GLN A 316 14.53 -1.41 -20.92
CA GLN A 316 14.45 -2.34 -19.78
C GLN A 316 13.18 -2.14 -18.95
N VAL A 317 12.26 -1.29 -19.39
CA VAL A 317 10.96 -1.10 -18.75
C VAL A 317 10.22 -2.44 -18.70
N LYS A 318 9.71 -2.80 -17.51
CA LYS A 318 8.99 -4.07 -17.31
C LYS A 318 7.83 -4.23 -18.28
N SER A 319 7.69 -5.41 -18.87
CA SER A 319 6.59 -5.70 -19.81
C SER A 319 5.23 -5.68 -19.13
N ALA A 320 4.16 -5.57 -19.90
CA ALA A 320 2.78 -5.62 -19.40
C ALA A 320 2.50 -6.95 -18.67
N GLU A 321 3.03 -8.08 -19.18
CA GLU A 321 2.90 -9.40 -18.54
C GLU A 321 3.62 -9.44 -17.20
N LYS A 322 4.84 -8.85 -17.11
CA LYS A 322 5.58 -8.78 -15.84
C LYS A 322 4.86 -7.91 -14.83
N LEU A 323 4.32 -6.76 -15.24
CA LEU A 323 3.50 -5.90 -14.36
C LEU A 323 2.21 -6.60 -13.91
N ASN A 324 1.61 -7.41 -14.81
CA ASN A 324 0.45 -8.20 -14.47
C ASN A 324 0.77 -9.36 -13.52
N ASP A 325 1.93 -9.97 -13.63
CA ASP A 325 2.44 -10.96 -12.69
C ASP A 325 2.67 -10.33 -11.28
N ILE A 326 3.26 -9.15 -11.24
CA ILE A 326 3.40 -8.36 -10.01
C ILE A 326 2.04 -8.03 -9.41
N TYR A 327 1.03 -7.63 -10.21
CA TYR A 327 -0.32 -7.36 -9.73
C TYR A 327 -0.96 -8.58 -9.04
N PHE A 328 -0.85 -9.76 -9.64
CA PHE A 328 -1.32 -10.99 -9.03
C PHE A 328 -0.56 -11.38 -7.77
N SER A 329 0.72 -10.99 -7.68
CA SER A 329 1.60 -11.34 -6.56
C SER A 329 1.63 -10.27 -5.45
N SER A 330 1.03 -9.11 -5.66
CA SER A 330 0.89 -8.01 -4.68
C SER A 330 -0.57 -7.83 -4.26
N VAL A 331 -1.36 -7.19 -5.11
CA VAL A 331 -2.80 -6.96 -4.88
C VAL A 331 -3.54 -8.28 -4.75
N GLY A 332 -3.21 -9.26 -5.61
CA GLY A 332 -3.76 -10.61 -5.55
C GLY A 332 -3.30 -11.43 -4.34
N ARG A 333 -2.48 -10.87 -3.46
CA ARG A 333 -2.03 -11.46 -2.19
C ARG A 333 -2.25 -10.51 -1.02
N ASN A 334 -3.39 -9.79 -1.01
CA ASN A 334 -3.80 -8.92 0.10
C ASN A 334 -2.85 -7.73 0.38
N GLY A 335 -2.02 -7.32 -0.58
CA GLY A 335 -1.16 -6.14 -0.48
C GLY A 335 -1.71 -4.95 -1.27
N VAL A 336 -1.15 -3.77 -1.07
CA VAL A 336 -1.30 -2.62 -1.98
C VAL A 336 0.00 -2.49 -2.76
N LEU A 337 -0.10 -2.37 -4.08
CA LEU A 337 1.06 -2.20 -4.95
C LEU A 337 1.41 -0.72 -5.06
N LEU A 338 2.63 -0.37 -4.69
CA LEU A 338 3.26 0.92 -4.92
C LEU A 338 4.25 0.80 -6.08
N LEU A 339 3.82 1.22 -7.28
CA LEU A 339 4.61 1.14 -8.49
C LEU A 339 5.37 2.46 -8.74
N ASN A 340 6.69 2.42 -8.72
CA ASN A 340 7.48 3.59 -9.06
C ASN A 340 7.55 3.82 -10.58
N ILE A 341 7.29 5.05 -10.99
CA ILE A 341 7.25 5.49 -12.39
C ILE A 341 8.02 6.81 -12.44
N PRO A 342 9.36 6.77 -12.61
CA PRO A 342 10.19 7.96 -12.50
C PRO A 342 10.05 8.87 -13.72
N PRO A 343 9.75 10.17 -13.54
CA PRO A 343 9.79 11.14 -14.63
C PRO A 343 11.22 11.33 -15.18
N ASP A 344 11.33 11.58 -16.48
CA ASP A 344 12.59 11.80 -17.18
C ASP A 344 13.17 13.22 -16.91
N ARG A 345 14.36 13.49 -17.46
CA ARG A 345 15.03 14.78 -17.27
C ARG A 345 14.27 15.99 -17.80
N ARG A 346 13.33 15.79 -18.72
CA ARG A 346 12.46 16.87 -19.21
C ARG A 346 11.39 17.23 -18.16
N GLY A 347 11.08 16.32 -17.26
CA GLY A 347 9.97 16.40 -16.32
C GLY A 347 8.69 15.76 -16.87
N ARG A 348 8.81 14.65 -17.64
CA ARG A 348 7.70 13.90 -18.21
C ARG A 348 7.81 12.42 -17.86
N ILE A 349 6.68 11.74 -17.73
CA ILE A 349 6.70 10.27 -17.80
C ILE A 349 7.09 9.89 -19.23
N HIS A 350 8.16 9.10 -19.32
CA HIS A 350 8.70 8.69 -20.62
C HIS A 350 7.69 7.86 -21.43
N SER A 351 7.78 7.93 -22.74
CA SER A 351 6.84 7.25 -23.64
C SER A 351 6.86 5.72 -23.48
N SER A 352 8.03 5.13 -23.21
CA SER A 352 8.14 3.69 -22.93
C SER A 352 7.33 3.28 -21.71
N ASP A 353 7.40 4.05 -20.61
CA ASP A 353 6.65 3.77 -19.37
C ASP A 353 5.15 3.93 -19.59
N SER A 354 4.75 5.03 -20.26
CA SER A 354 3.34 5.29 -20.62
C SER A 354 2.75 4.17 -21.48
N LEU A 355 3.51 3.68 -22.46
CA LEU A 355 3.10 2.56 -23.31
C LEU A 355 2.88 1.28 -22.48
N ARG A 356 3.84 0.91 -21.63
CA ARG A 356 3.73 -0.29 -20.77
C ARG A 356 2.57 -0.21 -19.81
N LEU A 357 2.32 0.95 -19.23
CA LEU A 357 1.15 1.18 -18.36
C LEU A 357 -0.17 1.01 -19.12
N THR A 358 -0.24 1.51 -20.34
CA THR A 358 -1.43 1.37 -21.21
C THR A 358 -1.67 -0.10 -21.58
N GLU A 359 -0.64 -0.82 -22.03
CA GLU A 359 -0.71 -2.24 -22.34
C GLU A 359 -1.12 -3.08 -21.12
N TRP A 360 -0.55 -2.80 -19.96
CA TRP A 360 -0.90 -3.47 -18.70
C TRP A 360 -2.35 -3.21 -18.27
N SER A 361 -2.81 -1.97 -18.41
CA SER A 361 -4.21 -1.63 -18.14
C SER A 361 -5.17 -2.39 -19.05
N ALA A 362 -4.86 -2.47 -20.34
CA ALA A 362 -5.65 -3.23 -21.31
C ALA A 362 -5.64 -4.74 -21.00
N LEU A 363 -4.49 -5.30 -20.63
CA LEU A 363 -4.36 -6.71 -20.25
C LEU A 363 -5.23 -7.04 -19.02
N ARG A 364 -5.19 -6.21 -17.98
CA ARG A 364 -6.06 -6.39 -16.80
C ARG A 364 -7.54 -6.28 -17.15
N ALA A 365 -7.89 -5.27 -17.94
CA ALA A 365 -9.29 -5.10 -18.38
C ALA A 365 -9.78 -6.33 -19.16
N ALA A 366 -8.97 -6.92 -20.02
CA ALA A 366 -9.32 -8.13 -20.77
C ALA A 366 -9.52 -9.35 -19.84
N ILE A 367 -8.64 -9.53 -18.83
CA ILE A 367 -8.75 -10.65 -17.87
C ILE A 367 -10.04 -10.52 -17.04
N PHE A 368 -10.35 -9.32 -16.55
CA PHE A 368 -11.45 -9.09 -15.60
C PHE A 368 -12.74 -8.57 -16.28
N ASP A 369 -12.87 -8.68 -17.61
CA ASP A 369 -14.01 -8.18 -18.39
C ASP A 369 -15.33 -8.79 -17.94
N THR A 370 -15.39 -10.09 -17.84
CA THR A 370 -16.63 -10.82 -17.56
C THR A 370 -16.49 -11.77 -16.37
N ASN A 371 -17.17 -11.44 -15.25
CA ASN A 371 -17.28 -12.37 -14.13
C ASN A 371 -18.33 -13.45 -14.44
N LEU A 372 -17.87 -14.69 -14.65
CA LEU A 372 -18.72 -15.82 -14.97
C LEU A 372 -19.66 -16.24 -13.81
N VAL A 373 -19.27 -15.94 -12.55
CA VAL A 373 -20.12 -16.20 -11.37
C VAL A 373 -21.47 -15.51 -11.49
N ALA A 374 -21.53 -14.30 -12.06
CA ALA A 374 -22.76 -13.56 -12.27
C ALA A 374 -23.77 -14.27 -13.19
N ARG A 375 -23.31 -15.22 -14.03
CA ARG A 375 -24.12 -15.98 -15.00
C ARG A 375 -24.56 -17.34 -14.47
N ALA A 376 -24.05 -17.78 -13.32
CA ALA A 376 -24.33 -19.08 -12.75
C ALA A 376 -25.66 -19.08 -11.97
N ALA A 377 -26.34 -20.23 -11.94
CA ALA A 377 -27.31 -20.54 -10.93
C ALA A 377 -26.62 -21.07 -9.66
N SER A 378 -27.25 -20.90 -8.51
CA SER A 378 -26.74 -21.42 -7.26
C SER A 378 -27.87 -21.79 -6.29
N PRO A 379 -27.69 -22.89 -5.51
CA PRO A 379 -28.62 -23.27 -4.44
C PRO A 379 -28.79 -22.17 -3.36
N ILE A 380 -27.79 -21.33 -3.17
CA ILE A 380 -27.89 -20.20 -2.21
C ILE A 380 -28.75 -19.02 -2.70
N GLY A 381 -29.30 -19.13 -3.94
CA GLY A 381 -30.20 -18.16 -4.52
C GLY A 381 -29.55 -16.98 -5.25
N LYS A 382 -30.28 -16.39 -6.19
CA LYS A 382 -29.80 -15.26 -7.03
C LYS A 382 -29.39 -14.03 -6.22
N GLY A 383 -30.08 -13.72 -5.11
CA GLY A 383 -29.76 -12.58 -4.26
C GLY A 383 -28.40 -12.70 -3.61
N SER A 384 -28.01 -13.92 -3.21
CA SER A 384 -26.70 -14.20 -2.65
C SER A 384 -25.58 -14.08 -3.71
N ILE A 385 -25.81 -14.61 -4.91
CA ILE A 385 -24.83 -14.47 -6.02
C ILE A 385 -24.65 -12.98 -6.38
N ARG A 386 -25.72 -12.20 -6.39
CA ARG A 386 -25.62 -10.76 -6.65
C ARG A 386 -24.71 -10.05 -5.65
N LYS A 387 -24.80 -10.37 -4.35
CA LYS A 387 -23.91 -9.77 -3.33
C LYS A 387 -22.43 -10.08 -3.57
N LEU A 388 -22.12 -11.20 -4.20
CA LEU A 388 -20.74 -11.60 -4.51
C LEU A 388 -20.23 -11.01 -5.84
N THR A 389 -21.09 -10.34 -6.61
CA THR A 389 -20.79 -9.85 -7.96
C THR A 389 -21.19 -8.39 -8.19
N ASP A 390 -21.64 -7.68 -7.15
CA ASP A 390 -22.09 -6.28 -7.24
C ASP A 390 -20.96 -5.25 -7.14
N ALA A 391 -19.71 -5.72 -7.07
CA ALA A 391 -18.50 -4.90 -6.91
C ALA A 391 -18.50 -4.01 -5.64
N SER A 392 -19.33 -4.34 -4.64
CA SER A 392 -19.43 -3.64 -3.37
C SER A 392 -18.61 -4.37 -2.30
N ASP A 393 -17.76 -3.65 -1.63
CA ASP A 393 -17.02 -4.15 -0.44
C ASP A 393 -17.81 -3.95 0.87
N ALA A 394 -19.05 -3.44 0.78
CA ALA A 394 -19.95 -3.24 1.92
C ALA A 394 -21.01 -4.36 2.04
N THR A 395 -21.18 -5.17 0.99
CA THR A 395 -22.06 -6.34 0.98
C THR A 395 -21.24 -7.62 1.11
N ASP A 396 -21.77 -8.63 1.78
CA ASP A 396 -21.11 -9.91 1.94
C ASP A 396 -22.10 -11.07 2.12
N LEU A 397 -21.53 -12.27 2.04
CA LEU A 397 -22.16 -13.49 2.52
C LEU A 397 -21.38 -14.03 3.71
N ILE A 398 -22.11 -14.51 4.71
CA ILE A 398 -21.56 -15.03 5.96
C ILE A 398 -21.54 -16.54 5.92
N PHE A 399 -20.41 -17.14 6.26
CA PHE A 399 -20.21 -18.60 6.32
C PHE A 399 -19.54 -19.00 7.63
N SER A 400 -19.83 -20.22 8.07
CA SER A 400 -19.05 -20.88 9.13
C SER A 400 -17.94 -21.72 8.52
N PRO A 401 -16.70 -21.69 9.07
CA PRO A 401 -15.62 -22.54 8.60
C PRO A 401 -16.00 -24.03 8.65
N GLY A 402 -15.51 -24.80 7.69
CA GLY A 402 -15.76 -26.23 7.58
C GLY A 402 -17.12 -26.65 7.01
N THR A 403 -18.12 -25.79 7.09
CA THR A 403 -19.49 -26.10 6.58
C THR A 403 -19.94 -25.21 5.44
N GLY A 404 -19.31 -24.03 5.29
CA GLY A 404 -19.65 -23.06 4.25
C GLY A 404 -19.16 -23.50 2.88
N ALA A 405 -20.09 -23.50 1.89
CA ALA A 405 -19.76 -23.74 0.49
C ALA A 405 -20.66 -22.92 -0.44
N ILE A 406 -20.10 -22.48 -1.56
CA ILE A 406 -20.82 -21.83 -2.65
C ILE A 406 -20.75 -22.76 -3.85
N GLU A 407 -21.87 -23.31 -4.24
CA GLU A 407 -21.98 -24.13 -5.44
C GLU A 407 -22.57 -23.28 -6.58
N LEU A 408 -21.95 -23.38 -7.75
CA LEU A 408 -22.34 -22.71 -8.97
C LEU A 408 -22.68 -23.75 -10.05
N ILE A 409 -23.78 -23.53 -10.76
CA ILE A 409 -24.25 -24.37 -11.87
C ILE A 409 -24.39 -23.49 -13.10
N PHE A 410 -23.60 -23.75 -14.12
CA PHE A 410 -23.65 -23.06 -15.40
C PHE A 410 -24.65 -23.73 -16.35
N LYS A 411 -25.41 -22.94 -17.12
CA LYS A 411 -26.35 -23.47 -18.14
C LYS A 411 -25.63 -24.21 -19.27
N SER A 412 -24.42 -23.78 -19.57
CA SER A 412 -23.47 -24.40 -20.50
C SER A 412 -22.10 -24.41 -19.83
N PRO A 413 -21.23 -25.38 -20.11
CA PRO A 413 -19.91 -25.40 -19.52
C PRO A 413 -19.20 -24.06 -19.68
N ALA A 414 -18.68 -23.53 -18.59
CA ALA A 414 -17.92 -22.27 -18.54
C ALA A 414 -16.43 -22.57 -18.52
N THR A 415 -15.65 -21.79 -19.29
CA THR A 415 -14.20 -21.93 -19.35
C THR A 415 -13.56 -20.76 -18.61
N PHE A 416 -12.65 -21.04 -17.68
CA PHE A 416 -12.00 -20.06 -16.83
C PHE A 416 -10.61 -20.53 -16.38
N SER A 417 -9.75 -19.58 -16.04
CA SER A 417 -8.37 -19.81 -15.59
C SER A 417 -7.95 -18.89 -14.43
N VAL A 418 -8.84 -17.99 -13.98
CA VAL A 418 -8.57 -17.04 -12.90
C VAL A 418 -9.67 -17.10 -11.84
N LEU A 419 -9.25 -17.17 -10.58
CA LEU A 419 -10.10 -17.02 -9.40
C LEU A 419 -9.79 -15.67 -8.74
N ALA A 420 -10.85 -14.93 -8.41
CA ALA A 420 -10.78 -13.72 -7.58
C ALA A 420 -11.70 -13.85 -6.37
N LEU A 421 -11.16 -13.59 -5.18
CA LEU A 421 -11.89 -13.56 -3.92
C LEU A 421 -11.63 -12.26 -3.18
N GLN A 422 -12.61 -11.82 -2.37
CA GLN A 422 -12.45 -10.66 -1.48
C GLN A 422 -13.22 -10.90 -0.18
N GLU A 423 -12.54 -10.68 0.96
CA GLU A 423 -13.23 -10.59 2.25
C GLU A 423 -13.73 -9.16 2.49
N ASN A 424 -14.87 -9.04 3.17
CA ASN A 424 -15.27 -7.77 3.76
C ASN A 424 -14.43 -7.50 5.02
N ILE A 425 -13.25 -6.92 4.82
CA ILE A 425 -12.29 -6.68 5.90
C ILE A 425 -12.76 -5.66 6.94
N ARG A 426 -13.91 -5.00 6.74
CA ARG A 426 -14.60 -4.23 7.79
C ARG A 426 -14.95 -5.09 9.00
N HIS A 427 -15.05 -6.40 8.81
CA HIS A 427 -15.25 -7.42 9.84
C HIS A 427 -13.96 -8.12 10.28
N GLY A 428 -12.82 -7.75 9.73
CA GLY A 428 -11.51 -8.38 9.94
C GLY A 428 -11.14 -9.37 8.82
N GLN A 429 -9.91 -9.86 8.83
CA GLN A 429 -9.44 -10.91 7.93
C GLN A 429 -9.57 -12.27 8.63
N ARG A 430 -10.32 -13.21 8.06
CA ARG A 430 -10.73 -14.42 8.78
C ARG A 430 -10.58 -15.72 8.01
N ILE A 431 -10.52 -15.69 6.66
CA ILE A 431 -10.34 -16.90 5.85
C ILE A 431 -8.89 -17.37 5.98
N GLU A 432 -8.70 -18.62 6.45
CA GLU A 432 -7.39 -19.26 6.58
C GLU A 432 -7.08 -20.18 5.41
N THR A 433 -8.11 -20.87 4.86
CA THR A 433 -7.98 -21.71 3.68
C THR A 433 -9.26 -21.68 2.84
N PHE A 434 -9.09 -21.85 1.54
CA PHE A 434 -10.20 -22.06 0.59
C PHE A 434 -9.81 -23.05 -0.50
N ILE A 435 -10.82 -23.74 -1.07
CA ILE A 435 -10.64 -24.72 -2.14
C ILE A 435 -11.71 -24.50 -3.20
N LEU A 436 -11.28 -24.32 -4.46
CA LEU A 436 -12.13 -24.32 -5.65
C LEU A 436 -12.11 -25.71 -6.27
N GLU A 437 -13.28 -26.28 -6.51
CA GLU A 437 -13.48 -27.63 -7.05
C GLU A 437 -14.42 -27.62 -8.24
N GLN A 438 -14.25 -28.56 -9.14
CA GLN A 438 -15.18 -28.88 -10.22
C GLN A 438 -15.85 -30.25 -9.99
N TYR A 439 -17.08 -30.41 -10.48
CA TYR A 439 -17.77 -31.67 -10.44
C TYR A 439 -17.52 -32.46 -11.74
N VAL A 440 -16.87 -33.60 -11.64
CA VAL A 440 -16.49 -34.44 -12.80
C VAL A 440 -16.73 -35.92 -12.49
N ASN A 441 -17.46 -36.64 -13.35
CA ASN A 441 -17.70 -38.07 -13.24
C ASN A 441 -18.30 -38.50 -11.87
N GLY A 442 -19.24 -37.70 -11.36
CA GLY A 442 -19.92 -38.01 -10.10
C GLY A 442 -19.17 -37.63 -8.83
N ALA A 443 -18.01 -36.96 -8.94
CA ALA A 443 -17.18 -36.57 -7.80
C ALA A 443 -16.66 -35.12 -7.92
N TRP A 444 -16.41 -34.47 -6.77
CA TRP A 444 -15.71 -33.20 -6.70
C TRP A 444 -14.20 -33.42 -6.85
N LYS A 445 -13.59 -32.65 -7.74
CA LYS A 445 -12.13 -32.62 -7.95
C LYS A 445 -11.62 -31.21 -7.72
N GLU A 446 -10.55 -31.11 -6.98
CA GLU A 446 -9.85 -29.84 -6.76
C GLU A 446 -9.34 -29.26 -8.07
N ILE A 447 -9.57 -27.95 -8.25
CA ILE A 447 -8.95 -27.13 -9.29
C ILE A 447 -7.74 -26.42 -8.69
N ILE A 448 -7.96 -25.73 -7.56
CA ILE A 448 -6.92 -24.99 -6.86
C ILE A 448 -7.32 -24.77 -5.40
N GLN A 449 -6.33 -24.70 -4.52
CA GLN A 449 -6.49 -24.29 -3.14
C GLN A 449 -5.61 -23.05 -2.84
N GLY A 450 -5.98 -22.31 -1.81
CA GLY A 450 -5.22 -21.19 -1.31
C GLY A 450 -5.36 -21.01 0.19
N THR A 451 -4.56 -20.15 0.74
CA THR A 451 -4.50 -19.88 2.18
C THR A 451 -5.39 -18.71 2.56
N THR A 452 -4.86 -17.49 2.62
CA THR A 452 -5.59 -16.29 3.02
C THR A 452 -6.28 -15.62 1.85
N VAL A 453 -7.34 -14.87 2.12
CA VAL A 453 -8.00 -13.99 1.16
C VAL A 453 -7.70 -12.53 1.47
N GLY A 454 -8.17 -12.00 2.60
CA GLY A 454 -8.04 -10.59 2.94
C GLY A 454 -8.79 -9.66 2.00
N TYR A 455 -8.28 -8.45 1.76
CA TYR A 455 -8.97 -7.52 0.88
C TYR A 455 -9.11 -8.04 -0.55
N LYS A 456 -8.06 -8.70 -1.10
CA LYS A 456 -8.13 -9.35 -2.42
C LYS A 456 -7.19 -10.56 -2.53
N ARG A 457 -7.71 -11.62 -3.12
CA ARG A 457 -6.95 -12.80 -3.52
C ARG A 457 -7.20 -13.10 -4.98
N LEU A 458 -6.12 -13.19 -5.76
CA LEU A 458 -6.15 -13.57 -7.18
C LEU A 458 -5.28 -14.80 -7.38
N LEU A 459 -5.80 -15.81 -8.06
CA LEU A 459 -5.06 -17.02 -8.42
C LEU A 459 -5.26 -17.34 -9.91
N ARG A 460 -4.18 -17.75 -10.56
CA ARG A 460 -4.19 -18.33 -11.91
C ARG A 460 -3.99 -19.83 -11.81
N PHE A 461 -4.63 -20.56 -12.68
CA PHE A 461 -4.50 -22.01 -12.81
C PHE A 461 -4.68 -22.42 -14.28
N PRO A 462 -4.29 -23.66 -14.66
CA PRO A 462 -4.56 -24.17 -16.00
C PRO A 462 -6.04 -24.04 -16.36
N MET A 463 -6.32 -23.71 -17.60
CA MET A 463 -7.68 -23.50 -18.09
C MET A 463 -8.58 -24.72 -17.80
N VAL A 464 -9.72 -24.48 -17.19
CA VAL A 464 -10.71 -25.47 -16.81
C VAL A 464 -12.03 -25.15 -17.50
N THR A 465 -12.70 -26.17 -18.02
CA THR A 465 -14.08 -26.08 -18.52
C THR A 465 -14.98 -26.95 -17.64
N ALA A 466 -15.96 -26.33 -16.98
CA ALA A 466 -16.85 -27.02 -16.07
C ALA A 466 -18.28 -26.46 -16.15
N ASP A 467 -19.26 -27.33 -15.94
CA ASP A 467 -20.69 -26.98 -15.81
C ASP A 467 -21.09 -26.77 -14.35
N ARG A 468 -20.30 -27.29 -13.40
CA ARG A 468 -20.56 -27.19 -11.97
C ARG A 468 -19.26 -27.03 -11.17
N VAL A 469 -19.20 -26.00 -10.33
CA VAL A 469 -18.06 -25.72 -9.47
C VAL A 469 -18.50 -25.45 -8.05
N ARG A 470 -17.59 -25.62 -7.09
CA ARG A 470 -17.82 -25.38 -5.68
C ARG A 470 -16.60 -24.66 -5.06
N LEU A 471 -16.88 -23.58 -4.32
CA LEU A 471 -15.89 -22.92 -3.46
C LEU A 471 -16.17 -23.29 -2.01
N ARG A 472 -15.19 -23.83 -1.30
CA ARG A 472 -15.28 -24.19 0.13
C ARG A 472 -14.26 -23.44 0.96
N PHE A 473 -14.58 -23.29 2.25
CA PHE A 473 -13.73 -22.67 3.26
C PHE A 473 -13.51 -23.63 4.43
N PRO A 474 -12.50 -24.53 4.34
CA PRO A 474 -12.24 -25.53 5.38
C PRO A 474 -11.90 -24.93 6.74
N GLU A 475 -11.08 -23.84 6.75
CA GLU A 475 -10.57 -23.23 7.97
C GLU A 475 -10.78 -21.72 7.96
N GLY A 476 -10.97 -21.16 9.17
CA GLY A 476 -11.12 -19.71 9.37
C GLY A 476 -11.21 -19.32 10.83
N ARG A 477 -11.20 -18.03 11.08
CA ARG A 477 -11.21 -17.39 12.40
C ARG A 477 -12.61 -16.86 12.75
N GLY A 478 -13.54 -17.74 13.08
CA GLY A 478 -14.94 -17.40 13.33
C GLY A 478 -15.77 -17.24 12.05
N GLU A 479 -16.82 -16.44 12.06
CA GLU A 479 -17.66 -16.20 10.88
C GLU A 479 -16.88 -15.54 9.76
N LEU A 480 -16.98 -16.09 8.56
CA LEU A 480 -16.28 -15.62 7.34
C LEU A 480 -17.20 -14.65 6.58
N HIS A 481 -16.66 -13.52 6.15
CA HIS A 481 -17.39 -12.47 5.45
C HIS A 481 -16.86 -12.33 4.02
N LEU A 482 -17.43 -13.06 3.07
CA LEU A 482 -17.03 -13.02 1.66
C LEU A 482 -17.77 -11.90 0.92
N ALA A 483 -17.05 -10.88 0.45
CA ALA A 483 -17.58 -9.74 -0.29
C ALA A 483 -17.61 -9.98 -1.80
N ALA A 484 -16.63 -10.72 -2.36
CA ALA A 484 -16.62 -10.97 -3.79
C ALA A 484 -16.15 -12.39 -4.13
N PHE A 485 -16.70 -12.93 -5.22
CA PHE A 485 -16.28 -14.15 -5.89
C PHE A 485 -16.32 -13.94 -7.40
N GLY A 486 -15.21 -14.14 -8.05
CA GLY A 486 -15.07 -14.03 -9.50
C GLY A 486 -14.35 -15.23 -10.11
N LEU A 487 -14.86 -15.68 -11.26
CA LEU A 487 -14.21 -16.61 -12.16
C LEU A 487 -14.07 -15.93 -13.53
N TYR A 488 -12.84 -15.92 -14.07
CA TYR A 488 -12.51 -15.21 -15.30
C TYR A 488 -11.72 -16.09 -16.26
N HIS A 489 -11.73 -15.69 -17.53
CA HIS A 489 -11.04 -16.42 -18.60
C HIS A 489 -9.57 -16.06 -18.69
#